data_ecb2ae8f857d942358bba370e306c54b
#
_entry.id   ecb2ae8f857d942358bba370e306c54b
#
_cell.length_a   1.000
_cell.length_b   1.000
_cell.length_c   1.000
_cell.angle_alpha   90.00
_cell.angle_beta   90.00
_cell.angle_gamma   90.00
#
_symmetry.space_group_name_H-M   'P 1'
#
loop_
_entity.id
_entity.type
_entity.pdbx_description
1 polymer ?
#
loop_
_entity_poly.entity_id
_entity_poly.type
_entity_poly.pdbx_seq_one_letter_code
_entity_poly.pdbx_strand_id
1 'polypeptide(L)'
;MVYLTGDTHGDIDRFKHGKLRWLGKRDTVVVLGDFGFVWDGSKEEQKKLDWLRKRPYTLLFLDGSHENYDLLKQYPTEERFGGKVQALGGNVYHVCRGSVLELEGKKYLCFGGAESPDREEREPGVNWWKQEMPPMKNMRPASRTWKPAAIRWIMCSPTTRQADSWILRCWPAARPTSCTSSWTKFC
;
A
#
# COMPACT_ATOMS: atom_id res chain seq x y z
N MET A 1 1.25 13.21 11.71
CA MET A 1 1.48 13.60 10.28
C MET A 1 1.54 12.33 9.44
N VAL A 2 1.06 12.38 8.17
CA VAL A 2 1.11 11.22 7.25
C VAL A 2 2.31 11.38 6.31
N TYR A 3 3.18 10.36 6.28
CA TYR A 3 4.36 10.28 5.42
C TYR A 3 4.15 9.18 4.39
N LEU A 4 4.49 9.43 3.14
CA LEU A 4 4.44 8.44 2.07
C LEU A 4 5.87 8.06 1.69
N THR A 5 6.10 6.78 1.44
CA THR A 5 7.35 6.26 0.87
C THR A 5 7.04 5.29 -0.25
N GLY A 6 7.91 5.18 -1.22
CA GLY A 6 7.84 4.14 -2.25
C GLY A 6 8.16 2.76 -1.69
N ASP A 7 8.29 1.84 -2.61
CA ASP A 7 8.68 0.44 -2.40
C ASP A 7 9.88 0.29 -1.47
N THR A 8 9.81 -0.67 -0.58
CA THR A 8 10.86 -0.91 0.42
C THR A 8 11.61 -2.22 0.22
N HIS A 9 11.03 -3.19 -0.49
CA HIS A 9 11.64 -4.49 -0.82
C HIS A 9 12.35 -5.16 0.36
N GLY A 10 11.79 -5.05 1.58
CA GLY A 10 12.39 -5.63 2.78
C GLY A 10 13.67 -4.94 3.28
N ASP A 11 13.98 -3.75 2.73
CA ASP A 11 15.11 -2.94 3.19
C ASP A 11 14.76 -2.22 4.49
N ILE A 12 15.23 -2.80 5.61
CA ILE A 12 14.99 -2.25 6.95
C ILE A 12 15.73 -0.93 7.20
N ASP A 13 16.79 -0.66 6.45
CA ASP A 13 17.64 0.51 6.71
C ASP A 13 16.93 1.80 6.27
N ARG A 14 15.97 1.72 5.33
CA ARG A 14 15.07 2.83 5.03
C ARG A 14 14.32 3.36 6.26
N PHE A 15 13.97 2.49 7.19
CA PHE A 15 13.26 2.85 8.42
C PHE A 15 14.19 3.26 9.56
N LYS A 16 15.46 2.89 9.49
CA LYS A 16 16.46 3.23 10.50
C LYS A 16 17.11 4.60 10.29
N HIS A 17 17.02 5.12 9.07
CA HIS A 17 17.70 6.35 8.68
C HIS A 17 16.72 7.47 8.31
N GLY A 18 17.24 8.69 8.12
CA GLY A 18 16.48 9.85 7.71
C GLY A 18 15.40 10.26 8.71
N LYS A 19 14.30 10.79 8.17
CA LYS A 19 13.17 11.30 8.97
C LYS A 19 12.40 10.19 9.67
N LEU A 20 12.31 9.00 9.08
CA LEU A 20 11.50 7.89 9.63
C LEU A 20 12.00 7.43 11.00
N ARG A 21 13.30 7.59 11.28
CA ARG A 21 13.88 7.26 12.59
C ARG A 21 13.28 8.06 13.75
N TRP A 22 12.83 9.30 13.49
CA TRP A 22 12.42 10.25 14.53
C TRP A 22 10.91 10.35 14.68
N LEU A 23 10.14 9.54 13.96
CA LEU A 23 8.70 9.57 13.99
C LEU A 23 8.15 9.03 15.31
N GLY A 24 7.05 9.62 15.77
CA GLY A 24 6.41 9.31 17.03
C GLY A 24 5.02 8.68 16.87
N LYS A 25 4.35 8.48 18.00
CA LYS A 25 3.03 7.80 18.08
C LYS A 25 1.90 8.46 17.26
N ARG A 26 2.04 9.75 16.93
CA ARG A 26 1.04 10.49 16.15
C ARG A 26 1.31 10.46 14.65
N ASP A 27 2.41 9.85 14.25
CA ASP A 27 2.81 9.80 12.85
C ASP A 27 2.35 8.49 12.21
N THR A 28 2.05 8.58 10.92
CA THR A 28 1.68 7.44 10.08
C THR A 28 2.60 7.41 8.88
N VAL A 29 3.21 6.26 8.63
CA VAL A 29 3.99 6.00 7.40
C VAL A 29 3.16 5.10 6.50
N VAL A 30 3.05 5.43 5.22
CA VAL A 30 2.37 4.59 4.22
C VAL A 30 3.37 4.21 3.15
N VAL A 31 3.62 2.91 3.00
CA VAL A 31 4.43 2.33 1.92
C VAL A 31 3.52 2.06 0.72
N LEU A 32 3.92 2.54 -0.45
CA LEU A 32 3.10 2.55 -1.66
C LEU A 32 3.37 1.36 -2.58
N GLY A 33 3.34 0.15 -2.02
CA GLY A 33 3.59 -1.11 -2.71
C GLY A 33 4.95 -1.70 -2.39
N ASP A 34 5.16 -2.94 -2.76
CA ASP A 34 6.39 -3.71 -2.66
C ASP A 34 7.07 -3.57 -1.29
N PHE A 35 6.29 -3.87 -0.25
CA PHE A 35 6.73 -3.77 1.15
C PHE A 35 7.88 -4.72 1.44
N GLY A 36 7.77 -5.98 0.99
CA GLY A 36 8.84 -6.96 0.99
C GLY A 36 9.27 -7.47 2.36
N PHE A 37 8.48 -7.27 3.42
CA PHE A 37 8.70 -7.85 4.76
C PHE A 37 7.72 -8.98 5.07
N VAL A 38 6.98 -9.44 4.07
CA VAL A 38 6.12 -10.63 4.09
C VAL A 38 6.35 -11.38 2.78
N TRP A 39 7.51 -12.00 2.65
CA TRP A 39 7.94 -12.61 1.40
C TRP A 39 8.21 -14.11 1.53
N ASP A 40 9.16 -14.51 2.36
CA ASP A 40 9.59 -15.90 2.51
C ASP A 40 9.23 -16.54 3.85
N GLY A 41 8.79 -15.72 4.83
CA GLY A 41 8.49 -16.16 6.19
C GLY A 41 9.71 -16.61 7.00
N SER A 42 10.91 -16.30 6.53
CA SER A 42 12.16 -16.69 7.18
C SER A 42 12.31 -16.05 8.56
N LYS A 43 13.16 -16.66 9.39
CA LYS A 43 13.50 -16.11 10.72
C LYS A 43 14.13 -14.71 10.61
N GLU A 44 14.84 -14.44 9.52
CA GLU A 44 15.45 -13.13 9.29
C GLU A 44 14.40 -12.09 8.96
N GLU A 45 13.46 -12.41 8.07
CA GLU A 45 12.32 -11.57 7.73
C GLU A 45 11.48 -11.27 8.98
N GLN A 46 11.17 -12.30 9.79
CA GLN A 46 10.42 -12.12 11.04
C GLN A 46 11.14 -11.19 12.02
N LYS A 47 12.47 -11.27 12.16
CA LYS A 47 13.25 -10.32 12.97
C LYS A 47 13.11 -8.87 12.49
N LYS A 48 13.14 -8.66 11.18
CA LYS A 48 12.95 -7.33 10.58
C LYS A 48 11.52 -6.81 10.83
N LEU A 49 10.52 -7.67 10.63
CA LEU A 49 9.12 -7.35 10.87
C LEU A 49 8.86 -7.06 12.37
N ASP A 50 9.46 -7.83 13.27
CA ASP A 50 9.38 -7.58 14.71
C ASP A 50 10.01 -6.26 15.14
N TRP A 51 11.07 -5.84 14.45
CA TRP A 51 11.66 -4.54 14.67
C TRP A 51 10.69 -3.42 14.23
N LEU A 52 10.00 -3.57 13.09
CA LEU A 52 8.98 -2.63 12.61
C LEU A 52 7.78 -2.58 13.57
N ARG A 53 7.31 -3.73 14.06
CA ARG A 53 6.21 -3.84 15.04
C ARG A 53 6.44 -3.04 16.32
N LYS A 54 7.69 -2.83 16.68
CA LYS A 54 8.12 -2.07 17.87
C LYS A 54 8.26 -0.56 17.62
N ARG A 55 8.02 -0.10 16.40
CA ARG A 55 8.09 1.35 16.13
C ARG A 55 6.91 2.09 16.76
N PRO A 56 7.14 3.33 17.24
CA PRO A 56 6.08 4.09 17.90
C PRO A 56 5.01 4.58 16.91
N TYR A 57 5.35 4.81 15.65
CA TYR A 57 4.43 5.27 14.62
C TYR A 57 3.58 4.14 14.02
N THR A 58 2.48 4.49 13.39
CA THR A 58 1.68 3.56 12.60
C THR A 58 2.33 3.34 11.23
N LEU A 59 2.54 2.08 10.85
CA LEU A 59 3.05 1.69 9.55
C LEU A 59 1.94 1.01 8.76
N LEU A 60 1.51 1.65 7.69
CA LEU A 60 0.56 1.11 6.72
C LEU A 60 1.32 0.76 5.44
N PHE A 61 0.90 -0.28 4.74
CA PHE A 61 1.40 -0.54 3.40
C PHE A 61 0.30 -1.00 2.46
N LEU A 62 0.45 -0.66 1.20
CA LEU A 62 -0.31 -1.21 0.09
C LEU A 62 0.47 -2.38 -0.48
N ASP A 63 -0.23 -3.36 -0.97
CA ASP A 63 0.39 -4.46 -1.69
C ASP A 63 0.82 -4.02 -3.09
N GLY A 64 1.93 -4.56 -3.56
CA GLY A 64 2.50 -4.35 -4.90
C GLY A 64 2.63 -5.65 -5.67
N SER A 65 3.65 -5.74 -6.52
CA SER A 65 4.01 -6.94 -7.26
C SER A 65 4.96 -7.88 -6.48
N HIS A 66 5.58 -7.38 -5.41
CA HIS A 66 6.53 -8.11 -4.56
C HIS A 66 5.93 -8.40 -3.18
N GLU A 67 4.78 -9.10 -3.16
CA GLU A 67 4.14 -9.54 -1.93
C GLU A 67 3.80 -11.04 -1.99
N ASN A 68 4.04 -11.75 -0.90
CA ASN A 68 3.58 -13.12 -0.77
C ASN A 68 2.13 -13.12 -0.27
N TYR A 69 1.19 -13.22 -1.21
CA TYR A 69 -0.24 -13.16 -0.91
C TYR A 69 -0.73 -14.35 -0.08
N ASP A 70 -0.01 -15.48 -0.09
CA ASP A 70 -0.40 -16.65 0.70
C ASP A 70 0.01 -16.47 2.17
N LEU A 71 1.13 -15.79 2.43
CA LEU A 71 1.48 -15.37 3.78
C LEU A 71 0.59 -14.22 4.27
N LEU A 72 0.30 -13.23 3.43
CA LEU A 72 -0.59 -12.13 3.80
C LEU A 72 -1.98 -12.61 4.24
N LYS A 73 -2.54 -13.63 3.57
CA LYS A 73 -3.86 -14.20 3.93
C LYS A 73 -3.91 -14.78 5.34
N GLN A 74 -2.79 -15.10 5.94
CA GLN A 74 -2.75 -15.68 7.29
C GLN A 74 -2.98 -14.63 8.38
N TYR A 75 -2.82 -13.34 8.06
CA TYR A 75 -3.03 -12.26 9.02
C TYR A 75 -4.51 -11.92 9.16
N PRO A 76 -5.00 -11.70 10.39
CA PRO A 76 -6.39 -11.37 10.63
C PRO A 76 -6.78 -10.03 10.02
N THR A 77 -7.97 -9.99 9.43
CA THR A 77 -8.57 -8.76 8.93
C THR A 77 -9.39 -8.11 10.03
N GLU A 78 -9.19 -6.80 10.22
CA GLU A 78 -9.94 -5.97 11.17
C GLU A 78 -10.37 -4.66 10.53
N GLU A 79 -11.34 -3.99 11.14
CA GLU A 79 -11.70 -2.62 10.77
C GLU A 79 -10.92 -1.63 11.62
N ARG A 80 -10.09 -0.81 10.95
CA ARG A 80 -9.27 0.20 11.60
C ARG A 80 -9.08 1.41 10.69
N PHE A 81 -8.90 2.57 11.28
CA PHE A 81 -8.77 3.82 10.52
C PHE A 81 -9.95 4.12 9.57
N GLY A 82 -11.15 3.58 9.84
CA GLY A 82 -12.33 3.72 9.00
C GLY A 82 -12.43 2.75 7.82
N GLY A 83 -11.47 1.82 7.67
CA GLY A 83 -11.44 0.84 6.58
C GLY A 83 -10.90 -0.52 7.01
N LYS A 84 -10.85 -1.45 6.08
CA LYS A 84 -10.37 -2.82 6.32
C LYS A 84 -8.86 -2.90 6.17
N VAL A 85 -8.21 -3.49 7.16
CA VAL A 85 -6.78 -3.75 7.19
C VAL A 85 -6.49 -5.16 7.68
N GLN A 86 -5.34 -5.72 7.34
CA GLN A 86 -4.81 -6.93 7.97
C GLN A 86 -3.76 -6.53 9.00
N ALA A 87 -3.91 -7.03 10.23
CA ALA A 87 -3.01 -6.70 11.34
C ALA A 87 -1.81 -7.65 11.35
N LEU A 88 -0.63 -7.12 11.03
CA LEU A 88 0.62 -7.88 11.06
C LEU A 88 1.23 -7.96 12.47
N GLY A 89 0.62 -7.27 13.41
CA GLY A 89 1.07 -7.13 14.80
C GLY A 89 1.74 -5.78 15.09
N GLY A 90 1.74 -5.37 16.37
CA GLY A 90 2.18 -4.03 16.76
C GLY A 90 1.41 -2.94 16.05
N ASN A 91 2.12 -2.02 15.43
CA ASN A 91 1.55 -0.90 14.66
C ASN A 91 1.70 -1.08 13.14
N VAL A 92 1.82 -2.32 12.64
CA VAL A 92 2.03 -2.64 11.22
C VAL A 92 0.76 -3.23 10.62
N TYR A 93 0.28 -2.65 9.53
CA TYR A 93 -0.97 -3.05 8.88
C TYR A 93 -0.85 -3.06 7.36
N HIS A 94 -1.34 -4.13 6.74
CA HIS A 94 -1.62 -4.16 5.31
C HIS A 94 -3.00 -3.58 5.04
N VAL A 95 -3.11 -2.63 4.14
CA VAL A 95 -4.38 -1.99 3.78
C VAL A 95 -5.08 -2.81 2.70
N CYS A 96 -6.25 -3.34 3.00
CA CYS A 96 -7.03 -4.09 2.03
C CYS A 96 -7.45 -3.20 0.85
N ARG A 97 -7.31 -3.70 -0.36
CA ARG A 97 -7.64 -2.97 -1.59
C ARG A 97 -9.08 -2.46 -1.58
N GLY A 98 -9.27 -1.21 -2.00
CA GLY A 98 -10.57 -0.55 -2.03
C GLY A 98 -11.03 -0.02 -0.67
N SER A 99 -10.22 -0.14 0.37
CA SER A 99 -10.51 0.47 1.66
C SER A 99 -10.40 1.99 1.61
N VAL A 100 -11.27 2.66 2.35
CA VAL A 100 -11.19 4.10 2.57
C VAL A 100 -10.72 4.33 3.98
N LEU A 101 -9.50 4.80 4.12
CA LEU A 101 -8.94 5.14 5.43
C LEU A 101 -9.19 6.60 5.77
N GLU A 102 -9.42 6.88 7.04
CA GLU A 102 -9.46 8.24 7.58
C GLU A 102 -8.18 8.49 8.38
N LEU A 103 -7.31 9.33 7.83
CA LEU A 103 -6.04 9.71 8.44
C LEU A 103 -6.00 11.24 8.58
N GLU A 104 -5.78 11.75 9.79
CA GLU A 104 -5.76 13.19 10.09
C GLU A 104 -7.01 13.94 9.59
N GLY A 105 -8.19 13.35 9.76
CA GLY A 105 -9.46 13.91 9.33
C GLY A 105 -9.66 13.98 7.81
N LYS A 106 -8.80 13.29 7.05
CA LYS A 106 -8.90 13.20 5.58
C LYS A 106 -9.13 11.76 5.17
N LYS A 107 -9.98 11.57 4.15
CA LYS A 107 -10.30 10.25 3.60
C LYS A 107 -9.40 9.91 2.43
N TYR A 108 -8.85 8.70 2.45
CA TYR A 108 -7.95 8.17 1.45
C TYR A 108 -8.50 6.85 0.91
N LEU A 109 -8.79 6.80 -0.38
CA LEU A 109 -9.05 5.52 -1.04
C LEU A 109 -7.70 4.86 -1.34
N CYS A 110 -7.51 3.67 -0.77
CA CYS A 110 -6.28 2.90 -0.87
C CYS A 110 -6.47 1.75 -1.86
N PHE A 111 -5.58 1.66 -2.83
CA PHE A 111 -5.65 0.62 -3.83
C PHE A 111 -4.25 0.10 -4.17
N GLY A 112 -3.96 -1.14 -3.79
CA GLY A 112 -2.71 -1.84 -4.08
C GLY A 112 -2.81 -2.72 -5.31
N GLY A 113 -1.71 -3.37 -5.63
CA GLY A 113 -1.57 -4.29 -6.75
C GLY A 113 -0.84 -3.67 -7.93
N ALA A 114 0.01 -4.48 -8.53
CA ALA A 114 0.77 -4.13 -9.72
C ALA A 114 1.08 -5.39 -10.51
N GLU A 115 1.19 -5.30 -11.82
CA GLU A 115 1.64 -6.41 -12.65
C GLU A 115 3.15 -6.50 -12.65
N SER A 116 3.69 -7.69 -12.39
CA SER A 116 5.13 -7.96 -12.50
C SER A 116 5.55 -7.89 -13.96
N PRO A 117 6.52 -7.02 -14.33
CA PRO A 117 7.00 -6.91 -15.70
C PRO A 117 7.78 -8.17 -16.16
N ASP A 118 8.30 -8.93 -15.21
CA ASP A 118 9.08 -10.16 -15.36
C ASP A 118 8.27 -11.42 -15.06
N ARG A 119 6.94 -11.34 -15.18
CA ARG A 119 6.01 -12.43 -14.86
C ARG A 119 6.36 -13.77 -15.52
N GLU A 120 6.83 -13.73 -16.77
CA GLU A 120 7.16 -14.94 -17.54
C GLU A 120 8.39 -15.67 -16.98
N GLU A 121 9.24 -14.98 -16.23
CA GLU A 121 10.43 -15.53 -15.57
C GLU A 121 10.15 -16.00 -14.13
N ARG A 122 8.92 -15.80 -13.65
CA ARG A 122 8.54 -16.10 -12.26
C ARG A 122 7.75 -17.39 -12.14
N GLU A 123 7.92 -18.04 -11.00
CA GLU A 123 7.26 -19.30 -10.65
C GLU A 123 6.01 -19.02 -9.79
N PRO A 124 4.79 -19.46 -10.25
CA PRO A 124 3.56 -19.27 -9.51
C PRO A 124 3.59 -19.95 -8.13
N GLY A 125 3.21 -19.21 -7.08
CA GLY A 125 3.20 -19.67 -5.69
C GLY A 125 4.56 -19.67 -5.00
N VAL A 126 5.63 -19.29 -5.69
CA VAL A 126 6.98 -19.18 -5.15
C VAL A 126 7.42 -17.71 -5.12
N ASN A 127 7.39 -17.05 -6.27
CA ASN A 127 7.79 -15.66 -6.42
C ASN A 127 6.83 -14.84 -7.29
N TRP A 128 5.67 -15.40 -7.62
CA TRP A 128 4.58 -14.74 -8.32
C TRP A 128 3.22 -15.27 -7.86
N TRP A 129 2.25 -14.38 -7.68
CA TRP A 129 0.88 -14.69 -7.30
C TRP A 129 -0.10 -13.97 -8.22
N LYS A 130 -1.11 -14.70 -8.69
CA LYS A 130 -2.19 -14.13 -9.53
C LYS A 130 -2.91 -12.97 -8.84
N GLN A 131 -2.85 -12.91 -7.52
CA GLN A 131 -3.48 -11.89 -6.70
C GLN A 131 -2.80 -10.52 -6.80
N GLU A 132 -1.56 -10.44 -7.34
CA GLU A 132 -0.91 -9.14 -7.58
C GLU A 132 -1.77 -8.24 -8.48
N MET A 133 -2.45 -8.83 -9.47
CA MET A 133 -3.43 -8.12 -10.29
C MET A 133 -4.83 -8.15 -9.63
N PRO A 134 -5.40 -7.00 -9.30
CA PRO A 134 -6.74 -6.94 -8.77
C PRO A 134 -7.75 -7.35 -9.85
N PRO A 135 -8.74 -8.19 -9.54
CA PRO A 135 -9.81 -8.48 -10.48
C PRO A 135 -10.61 -7.20 -10.77
N MET A 136 -10.88 -6.94 -12.05
CA MET A 136 -11.59 -5.73 -12.53
C MET A 136 -12.89 -5.41 -11.76
N LYS A 137 -13.59 -6.45 -11.27
CA LYS A 137 -14.80 -6.29 -10.45
C LYS A 137 -14.56 -5.60 -9.11
N ASN A 138 -13.36 -5.64 -8.57
CA ASN A 138 -13.00 -5.02 -7.30
C ASN A 138 -12.61 -3.53 -7.45
N MET A 139 -12.50 -3.03 -8.67
CA MET A 139 -12.22 -1.62 -8.95
C MET A 139 -13.43 -0.70 -8.76
N ARG A 140 -14.63 -1.26 -8.53
CA ARG A 140 -15.80 -0.46 -8.21
C ARG A 140 -15.82 -0.15 -6.72
N PRO A 141 -15.78 1.13 -6.30
CA PRO A 141 -15.93 1.46 -4.90
C PRO A 141 -17.25 0.91 -4.35
N ALA A 142 -17.18 0.29 -3.18
CA ALA A 142 -18.28 -0.47 -2.60
C ALA A 142 -19.49 0.37 -2.15
N SER A 143 -19.49 1.69 -2.31
CA SER A 143 -20.62 2.54 -1.92
C SER A 143 -21.04 3.53 -3.01
N ARG A 144 -22.33 3.51 -3.37
CA ARG A 144 -22.99 4.49 -4.24
C ARG A 144 -23.12 5.89 -3.62
N THR A 145 -22.70 6.08 -2.38
CA THR A 145 -22.87 7.32 -1.59
C THR A 145 -21.66 8.24 -1.62
N TRP A 146 -20.72 8.01 -2.50
CA TRP A 146 -19.47 8.74 -2.54
C TRP A 146 -19.61 10.12 -3.19
N LYS A 147 -19.28 11.16 -2.41
CA LYS A 147 -19.04 12.50 -2.98
C LYS A 147 -17.57 12.58 -3.39
N PRO A 148 -17.22 12.61 -4.69
CA PRO A 148 -15.82 12.52 -5.17
C PRO A 148 -14.91 13.64 -4.66
N ALA A 149 -15.48 14.79 -4.30
CA ALA A 149 -14.72 15.99 -3.94
C ALA A 149 -13.93 15.91 -2.61
N ALA A 150 -14.19 14.90 -1.77
CA ALA A 150 -13.59 14.81 -0.43
C ALA A 150 -12.58 13.65 -0.25
N ILE A 151 -12.31 12.86 -1.30
CA ILE A 151 -11.48 11.66 -1.21
C ILE A 151 -10.18 11.84 -1.99
N ARG A 152 -9.08 11.50 -1.32
CA ARG A 152 -7.74 11.43 -1.92
C ARG A 152 -7.45 10.00 -2.34
N TRP A 153 -6.66 9.83 -3.40
CA TRP A 153 -6.28 8.52 -3.89
C TRP A 153 -4.85 8.19 -3.44
N ILE A 154 -4.66 6.99 -2.92
CA ILE A 154 -3.34 6.41 -2.71
C ILE A 154 -3.31 5.11 -3.50
N MET A 155 -2.48 5.05 -4.53
CA MET A 155 -2.34 3.90 -5.40
C MET A 155 -0.89 3.46 -5.49
N CYS A 156 -0.67 2.16 -5.55
CA CYS A 156 0.60 1.58 -5.96
C CYS A 156 0.80 1.85 -7.46
N SER A 157 2.01 2.22 -7.86
CA SER A 157 2.38 2.40 -9.27
C SER A 157 3.45 1.39 -9.65
N PRO A 158 3.28 0.61 -10.74
CA PRO A 158 4.22 -0.42 -11.14
C PRO A 158 5.57 0.10 -11.68
N THR A 159 5.75 1.42 -11.80
CA THR A 159 6.86 1.99 -12.59
C THR A 159 7.84 2.86 -11.80
N THR A 160 7.90 2.78 -10.48
CA THR A 160 8.76 3.70 -9.73
C THR A 160 10.07 3.10 -9.27
N ARG A 161 11.04 3.04 -10.19
CA ARG A 161 12.46 2.87 -9.83
C ARG A 161 13.13 4.11 -9.22
N GLN A 162 12.39 5.20 -9.01
CA GLN A 162 12.98 6.47 -8.57
C GLN A 162 12.08 7.15 -7.54
N ALA A 163 12.39 6.89 -6.26
CA ALA A 163 11.65 7.38 -5.09
C ALA A 163 12.17 8.74 -4.59
N ASP A 164 12.42 9.68 -5.48
CA ASP A 164 12.80 11.04 -5.08
C ASP A 164 11.70 12.04 -5.47
N SER A 165 10.78 12.29 -4.57
CA SER A 165 9.72 13.30 -4.67
C SER A 165 8.32 12.82 -5.08
N TRP A 166 7.57 12.21 -4.16
CA TRP A 166 6.13 12.05 -4.34
C TRP A 166 5.36 13.12 -3.58
N ILE A 167 4.93 14.10 -4.34
CA ILE A 167 3.98 15.12 -3.88
C ILE A 167 2.59 14.51 -3.94
N LEU A 168 1.86 14.54 -2.82
CA LEU A 168 0.41 14.39 -2.76
C LEU A 168 -0.24 15.35 -3.78
N ARG A 169 -0.49 14.91 -5.00
CA ARG A 169 -1.37 15.65 -5.90
C ARG A 169 -2.81 15.35 -5.47
N CYS A 170 -3.36 16.26 -4.66
CA CYS A 170 -4.80 16.35 -4.53
C CYS A 170 -5.36 16.72 -5.88
N TRP A 171 -6.02 15.79 -6.56
CA TRP A 171 -6.76 16.10 -7.77
C TRP A 171 -8.05 16.82 -7.37
N PRO A 172 -8.32 18.05 -7.84
CA PRO A 172 -9.65 18.60 -7.73
C PRO A 172 -10.58 17.76 -8.60
N ALA A 173 -11.76 17.44 -8.08
CA ALA A 173 -12.76 16.64 -8.78
C ALA A 173 -13.04 17.22 -10.17
N ALA A 174 -12.58 16.55 -11.21
CA ALA A 174 -12.99 16.83 -12.58
C ALA A 174 -14.44 16.40 -12.73
N ARG A 175 -15.26 17.29 -13.31
CA ARG A 175 -16.64 16.98 -13.67
C ARG A 175 -16.67 15.78 -14.62
N PRO A 176 -17.66 14.88 -14.55
CA PRO A 176 -17.74 13.74 -15.44
C PRO A 176 -18.15 14.23 -16.86
N THR A 177 -17.18 14.39 -17.72
CA THR A 177 -17.41 14.42 -19.16
C THR A 177 -16.80 13.16 -19.73
N SER A 178 -17.67 12.31 -20.27
CA SER A 178 -17.43 11.16 -21.16
C SER A 178 -16.07 10.47 -21.04
N CYS A 179 -16.11 9.29 -20.45
CA CYS A 179 -15.02 8.33 -20.44
C CYS A 179 -14.79 7.78 -21.85
N THR A 180 -13.90 8.40 -22.62
CA THR A 180 -13.30 7.80 -23.79
C THR A 180 -11.85 7.52 -23.50
N SER A 181 -11.51 6.24 -23.64
CA SER A 181 -10.21 5.60 -23.70
C SER A 181 -8.98 6.53 -23.87
N SER A 182 -8.25 6.81 -22.80
CA SER A 182 -6.83 7.16 -22.89
C SER A 182 -6.13 6.89 -21.54
N TRP A 183 -5.78 5.64 -21.34
CA TRP A 183 -4.92 5.18 -20.23
C TRP A 183 -3.43 5.36 -20.50
N THR A 184 -3.09 6.07 -21.56
CA THR A 184 -1.72 6.36 -21.97
C THR A 184 -1.41 7.82 -21.76
N LYS A 185 -1.04 8.20 -20.56
CA LYS A 185 -0.18 9.35 -20.24
C LYS A 185 -0.39 9.81 -18.81
N PHE A 186 0.29 9.19 -17.88
CA PHE A 186 0.74 9.88 -16.66
C PHE A 186 2.07 9.25 -16.25
N CYS A 187 3.15 9.78 -16.84
CA CYS A 187 4.46 9.80 -16.22
C CYS A 187 4.49 10.90 -15.17
#